data_12d409c9b398ca3104b8df18e4adad35
#
_entry.id   12d409c9b398ca3104b8df18e4adad35
#
_cell.length_a   1.000
_cell.length_b   1.000
_cell.length_c   1.000
_cell.angle_alpha   90.00
_cell.angle_beta   90.00
_cell.angle_gamma   90.00
#
_symmetry.space_group_name_H-M   'P 1'
#
loop_
_entity.id
_entity.type
_entity.pdbx_description
1 polymer ?
#
loop_
_entity_poly.entity_id
_entity_poly.type
_entity_poly.pdbx_seq_one_letter_code
_entity_poly.pdbx_strand_id
1 'polypeptide(L)'
;MPPEKALPPHIPHRHVARAERERRMTRWVLVGTIAVIVLAVGLLAYGWIDMQYLRPLRAAVRVDGDPITYRELGARVRMAQAELYNQRLQMEQMLNFLAGNPETEASIRQQIAQLDSVLADTAGVSSRTLSQLIDARLIRHEAQARGLVVSGDDIDRAIQEAFGFYPDGTPTAAPSPTVDATLAGQATATFTPAPSSTPTSGASPTASATSTPSSTPTSGPPPSPTPTATAYTRALYDEDYRTYLDDMNKNLSVPEDILRARYEEDLYRKRLRETFASGVARDEEQVWAQHILVNQEGVAFAILSRYRQGEAWDALAAAYSNDTSNKDQGGDLGWFGRGAMVEEFETAAFSTPVREVAGPVHSPFGWHLILVRGHETRRLDETQFQNAVDTAFGGWVSDARQEAILAYDRALYTPTPVPTATAPLATEVGTPTP
;
A
#
# COMPACT_ATOMS: atom_id res chain seq x y z
N MET A 1 -102.88 21.94 -55.18
CA MET A 1 -102.46 21.49 -53.84
C MET A 1 -100.94 21.44 -53.78
N PRO A 2 -100.30 22.28 -52.95
CA PRO A 2 -98.84 22.18 -52.78
C PRO A 2 -98.47 21.03 -51.83
N PRO A 3 -97.28 20.40 -51.96
CA PRO A 3 -96.87 19.28 -51.10
C PRO A 3 -96.46 19.80 -49.68
N GLU A 4 -96.94 19.01 -48.75
CA GLU A 4 -96.74 19.18 -47.31
C GLU A 4 -95.26 19.02 -46.98
N LYS A 5 -94.63 20.03 -46.31
CA LYS A 5 -93.27 20.00 -45.82
C LYS A 5 -93.24 19.07 -44.59
N ALA A 6 -92.57 17.92 -44.72
CA ALA A 6 -92.24 17.07 -43.57
C ALA A 6 -91.36 17.79 -42.57
N LEU A 7 -91.78 17.88 -41.32
CA LEU A 7 -91.04 18.39 -40.17
C LEU A 7 -89.83 17.44 -39.88
N PRO A 8 -88.61 18.04 -39.51
CA PRO A 8 -87.50 17.17 -39.18
C PRO A 8 -87.76 16.50 -37.85
N PRO A 9 -87.22 15.24 -37.71
CA PRO A 9 -87.45 14.43 -36.51
C PRO A 9 -86.91 15.11 -35.28
N HIS A 10 -87.75 15.25 -34.27
CA HIS A 10 -87.46 15.81 -32.95
C HIS A 10 -86.49 14.84 -32.24
N ILE A 11 -85.18 15.18 -32.20
CA ILE A 11 -84.15 14.41 -31.41
C ILE A 11 -84.40 14.78 -29.95
N PRO A 12 -84.73 13.80 -29.09
CA PRO A 12 -85.00 14.08 -27.69
C PRO A 12 -83.77 14.60 -26.97
N HIS A 13 -83.84 15.84 -26.43
CA HIS A 13 -82.75 16.56 -25.74
C HIS A 13 -82.07 15.76 -24.62
N ARG A 14 -82.70 14.68 -24.11
CA ARG A 14 -82.12 13.76 -23.08
C ARG A 14 -80.89 12.98 -23.55
N HIS A 15 -80.77 12.62 -24.79
CA HIS A 15 -79.66 11.87 -25.35
C HIS A 15 -78.44 12.74 -25.62
N VAL A 16 -78.63 13.99 -25.98
CA VAL A 16 -77.55 14.98 -26.20
C VAL A 16 -76.85 15.32 -24.87
N ALA A 17 -77.66 15.52 -23.80
CA ALA A 17 -77.12 15.81 -22.47
C ALA A 17 -76.31 14.66 -21.84
N ARG A 18 -76.68 13.38 -22.15
CA ARG A 18 -75.88 12.19 -21.72
C ARG A 18 -74.59 12.07 -22.51
N ALA A 19 -74.61 12.23 -23.82
CA ALA A 19 -73.44 12.17 -24.68
C ALA A 19 -72.42 13.28 -24.34
N GLU A 20 -72.89 14.48 -23.98
CA GLU A 20 -71.98 15.58 -23.50
C GLU A 20 -71.37 15.28 -22.14
N ARG A 21 -72.10 14.70 -21.19
CA ARG A 21 -71.56 14.26 -19.89
C ARG A 21 -70.54 13.12 -20.05
N GLU A 22 -70.81 12.16 -20.87
CA GLU A 22 -69.87 11.08 -21.16
C GLU A 22 -68.59 11.58 -21.83
N ARG A 23 -68.69 12.50 -22.81
CA ARG A 23 -67.52 13.15 -23.43
C ARG A 23 -66.72 14.02 -22.42
N ARG A 24 -67.37 14.71 -21.50
CA ARG A 24 -66.68 15.43 -20.43
C ARG A 24 -66.03 14.49 -19.46
N MET A 25 -66.68 13.44 -19.01
CA MET A 25 -66.09 12.43 -18.13
C MET A 25 -64.91 11.70 -18.80
N THR A 26 -65.03 11.30 -20.07
CA THR A 26 -63.90 10.68 -20.82
C THR A 26 -62.71 11.64 -20.96
N ARG A 27 -62.95 12.94 -21.20
CA ARG A 27 -61.90 13.96 -21.23
C ARG A 27 -61.22 14.11 -19.89
N TRP A 28 -61.97 14.15 -18.77
CA TRP A 28 -61.37 14.25 -17.43
C TRP A 28 -60.59 12.96 -17.05
N VAL A 29 -61.10 11.78 -17.40
CA VAL A 29 -60.39 10.51 -17.23
C VAL A 29 -59.10 10.50 -18.06
N LEU A 30 -59.18 10.90 -19.34
CA LEU A 30 -57.99 11.01 -20.20
C LEU A 30 -56.94 11.99 -19.66
N VAL A 31 -57.41 13.19 -19.24
CA VAL A 31 -56.51 14.20 -18.61
C VAL A 31 -55.91 13.65 -17.32
N GLY A 32 -56.71 13.01 -16.48
CA GLY A 32 -56.22 12.37 -15.26
C GLY A 32 -55.17 11.25 -15.53
N THR A 33 -55.45 10.41 -16.52
CA THR A 33 -54.53 9.34 -16.93
C THR A 33 -53.21 9.92 -17.48
N ILE A 34 -53.29 10.97 -18.32
CA ILE A 34 -52.11 11.65 -18.86
C ILE A 34 -51.33 12.30 -17.72
N ALA A 35 -52.01 12.95 -16.77
CA ALA A 35 -51.35 13.58 -15.60
C ALA A 35 -50.61 12.53 -14.74
N VAL A 36 -51.18 11.35 -14.52
CA VAL A 36 -50.52 10.24 -13.80
C VAL A 36 -49.31 9.73 -14.57
N ILE A 37 -49.42 9.54 -15.90
CA ILE A 37 -48.30 9.12 -16.74
C ILE A 37 -47.16 10.16 -16.70
N VAL A 38 -47.47 11.44 -16.85
CA VAL A 38 -46.49 12.52 -16.80
C VAL A 38 -45.79 12.57 -15.42
N LEU A 39 -46.57 12.40 -14.33
CA LEU A 39 -46.00 12.31 -12.98
C LEU A 39 -45.05 11.11 -12.84
N ALA A 40 -45.50 9.94 -13.30
CA ALA A 40 -44.67 8.72 -13.24
C ALA A 40 -43.38 8.87 -14.06
N VAL A 41 -43.45 9.37 -15.29
CA VAL A 41 -42.28 9.66 -16.13
C VAL A 41 -41.40 10.71 -15.49
N GLY A 42 -41.97 11.77 -14.91
CA GLY A 42 -41.25 12.81 -14.18
C GLY A 42 -40.46 12.25 -12.97
N LEU A 43 -41.10 11.38 -12.18
CA LEU A 43 -40.45 10.71 -11.04
C LEU A 43 -39.31 9.77 -11.50
N LEU A 44 -39.51 9.00 -12.58
CA LEU A 44 -38.47 8.15 -13.14
C LEU A 44 -37.30 8.97 -13.69
N ALA A 45 -37.60 10.05 -14.42
CA ALA A 45 -36.57 10.96 -14.92
C ALA A 45 -35.80 11.63 -13.77
N TYR A 46 -36.51 12.12 -12.73
CA TYR A 46 -35.87 12.65 -11.54
C TYR A 46 -34.97 11.61 -10.84
N GLY A 47 -35.48 10.40 -10.64
CA GLY A 47 -34.70 9.30 -10.03
C GLY A 47 -33.44 8.97 -10.84
N TRP A 48 -33.55 8.96 -12.18
CA TRP A 48 -32.41 8.76 -13.07
C TRP A 48 -31.39 9.90 -12.98
N ILE A 49 -31.86 11.17 -13.00
CA ILE A 49 -31.00 12.35 -12.83
C ILE A 49 -30.34 12.35 -11.46
N ASP A 50 -31.09 12.04 -10.39
CA ASP A 50 -30.52 11.97 -9.04
C ASP A 50 -29.41 10.92 -8.97
N MET A 51 -29.67 9.72 -9.48
CA MET A 51 -28.71 8.61 -9.45
C MET A 51 -27.44 8.92 -10.28
N GLN A 52 -27.60 9.51 -11.46
CA GLN A 52 -26.52 9.69 -12.43
C GLN A 52 -25.69 10.95 -12.17
N TYR A 53 -26.32 12.03 -11.70
CA TYR A 53 -25.68 13.34 -11.60
C TYR A 53 -25.61 13.91 -10.18
N LEU A 54 -26.66 13.73 -9.35
CA LEU A 54 -26.71 14.39 -8.05
C LEU A 54 -26.05 13.57 -6.95
N ARG A 55 -26.30 12.26 -6.88
CA ARG A 55 -25.71 11.37 -5.86
C ARG A 55 -24.18 11.37 -5.88
N PRO A 56 -23.51 11.26 -7.04
CA PRO A 56 -22.04 11.28 -7.07
C PRO A 56 -21.43 12.54 -6.47
N LEU A 57 -22.11 13.66 -6.52
CA LEU A 57 -21.65 14.94 -5.98
C LEU A 57 -21.92 15.15 -4.49
N ARG A 58 -22.75 14.28 -3.88
CA ARG A 58 -23.01 14.34 -2.42
C ARG A 58 -21.78 13.87 -1.66
N ALA A 59 -21.58 14.44 -0.48
CA ALA A 59 -20.53 14.01 0.43
C ALA A 59 -20.88 12.64 1.03
N ALA A 60 -19.99 11.65 0.90
CA ALA A 60 -20.05 10.40 1.65
C ALA A 60 -19.65 10.60 3.11
N VAL A 61 -18.65 11.45 3.33
CA VAL A 61 -18.18 11.90 4.64
C VAL A 61 -17.65 13.33 4.52
N ARG A 62 -17.72 14.08 5.62
CA ARG A 62 -17.02 15.37 5.78
C ARG A 62 -16.00 15.24 6.87
N VAL A 63 -14.78 15.68 6.62
CA VAL A 63 -13.66 15.71 7.56
C VAL A 63 -13.43 17.19 7.90
N ASP A 64 -13.74 17.61 9.11
CA ASP A 64 -13.67 19.02 9.55
C ASP A 64 -14.37 20.00 8.58
N GLY A 65 -15.47 19.53 7.96
CA GLY A 65 -16.23 20.28 6.98
C GLY A 65 -15.83 20.07 5.50
N ASP A 66 -14.64 19.57 5.21
CA ASP A 66 -14.19 19.25 3.84
C ASP A 66 -14.84 17.96 3.32
N PRO A 67 -15.59 18.00 2.19
CA PRO A 67 -16.33 16.84 1.72
C PRO A 67 -15.45 15.84 0.94
N ILE A 68 -15.63 14.55 1.24
CA ILE A 68 -15.24 13.44 0.38
C ILE A 68 -16.50 12.97 -0.34
N THR A 69 -16.57 13.15 -1.66
CA THR A 69 -17.76 12.83 -2.44
C THR A 69 -17.86 11.35 -2.80
N TYR A 70 -19.10 10.87 -3.09
CA TYR A 70 -19.27 9.49 -3.61
C TYR A 70 -18.58 9.28 -4.96
N ARG A 71 -18.45 10.32 -5.79
CA ARG A 71 -17.69 10.26 -7.04
C ARG A 71 -16.21 9.97 -6.78
N GLU A 72 -15.62 10.70 -5.87
CA GLU A 72 -14.22 10.56 -5.47
C GLU A 72 -13.99 9.18 -4.84
N LEU A 73 -14.77 8.81 -3.82
CA LEU A 73 -14.67 7.52 -3.17
C LEU A 73 -14.81 6.37 -4.18
N GLY A 74 -15.84 6.42 -5.03
CA GLY A 74 -16.07 5.37 -6.03
C GLY A 74 -14.94 5.24 -7.05
N ALA A 75 -14.36 6.35 -7.52
CA ALA A 75 -13.22 6.35 -8.41
C ALA A 75 -11.98 5.75 -7.72
N ARG A 76 -11.69 6.13 -6.48
CA ARG A 76 -10.55 5.63 -5.70
C ARG A 76 -10.69 4.14 -5.36
N VAL A 77 -11.91 3.67 -5.06
CA VAL A 77 -12.18 2.24 -4.85
C VAL A 77 -11.90 1.43 -6.11
N ARG A 78 -12.33 1.91 -7.30
CA ARG A 78 -12.03 1.23 -8.56
C ARG A 78 -10.52 1.19 -8.86
N MET A 79 -9.79 2.26 -8.56
CA MET A 79 -8.31 2.27 -8.67
C MET A 79 -7.69 1.23 -7.74
N ALA A 80 -8.10 1.18 -6.48
CA ALA A 80 -7.59 0.21 -5.51
C ALA A 80 -7.88 -1.24 -5.93
N GLN A 81 -9.07 -1.51 -6.46
CA GLN A 81 -9.42 -2.83 -6.99
C GLN A 81 -8.57 -3.20 -8.21
N ALA A 82 -8.35 -2.26 -9.14
CA ALA A 82 -7.51 -2.49 -10.31
C ALA A 82 -6.04 -2.76 -9.93
N GLU A 83 -5.53 -2.05 -8.92
CA GLU A 83 -4.18 -2.28 -8.39
C GLU A 83 -4.03 -3.68 -7.78
N LEU A 84 -4.98 -4.10 -6.93
CA LEU A 84 -5.02 -5.45 -6.35
C LEU A 84 -5.12 -6.53 -7.44
N TYR A 85 -5.92 -6.28 -8.48
CA TYR A 85 -6.04 -7.20 -9.60
C TYR A 85 -4.73 -7.31 -10.40
N ASN A 86 -4.07 -6.20 -10.68
CA ASN A 86 -2.77 -6.20 -11.36
C ASN A 86 -1.69 -6.91 -10.51
N GLN A 87 -1.68 -6.70 -9.21
CA GLN A 87 -0.79 -7.42 -8.30
C GLN A 87 -1.02 -8.93 -8.36
N ARG A 88 -2.28 -9.35 -8.38
CA ARG A 88 -2.65 -10.76 -8.55
C ARG A 88 -2.14 -11.34 -9.86
N LEU A 89 -2.32 -10.62 -10.98
CA LEU A 89 -1.81 -11.03 -12.29
C LEU A 89 -0.27 -11.17 -12.31
N GLN A 90 0.43 -10.25 -11.69
CA GLN A 90 1.90 -10.33 -11.57
C GLN A 90 2.32 -11.56 -10.80
N MET A 91 1.60 -11.90 -9.70
CA MET A 91 1.88 -13.13 -8.95
C MET A 91 1.58 -14.40 -9.76
N GLU A 92 0.52 -14.41 -10.58
CA GLU A 92 0.25 -15.53 -11.49
C GLU A 92 1.34 -15.70 -12.56
N GLN A 93 1.84 -14.59 -13.12
CA GLN A 93 2.98 -14.64 -14.05
C GLN A 93 4.24 -15.17 -13.37
N MET A 94 4.51 -14.72 -12.13
CA MET A 94 5.65 -15.19 -11.34
C MET A 94 5.52 -16.69 -11.01
N LEU A 95 4.30 -17.18 -10.71
CA LEU A 95 4.04 -18.60 -10.47
C LEU A 95 4.38 -19.44 -11.71
N ASN A 96 4.01 -18.97 -12.91
CA ASN A 96 4.30 -19.64 -14.17
C ASN A 96 5.82 -19.65 -14.48
N PHE A 97 6.53 -18.58 -14.10
CA PHE A 97 7.98 -18.48 -14.33
C PHE A 97 8.79 -19.36 -13.35
N LEU A 98 8.34 -19.49 -12.10
CA LEU A 98 9.01 -20.25 -11.02
C LEU A 98 8.52 -21.71 -10.92
N ALA A 99 7.80 -22.21 -11.92
CA ALA A 99 7.33 -23.59 -11.95
C ALA A 99 8.49 -24.58 -11.79
N GLY A 100 8.42 -25.41 -10.74
CA GLY A 100 9.45 -26.42 -10.42
C GLY A 100 10.02 -26.36 -9.00
N ASN A 101 9.68 -25.35 -8.22
CA ASN A 101 10.01 -25.29 -6.78
C ASN A 101 8.71 -25.36 -5.95
N PRO A 102 8.35 -26.53 -5.36
CA PRO A 102 7.06 -26.71 -4.69
C PRO A 102 6.82 -25.78 -3.50
N GLU A 103 7.85 -25.44 -2.74
CA GLU A 103 7.72 -24.55 -1.56
C GLU A 103 7.42 -23.11 -2.00
N THR A 104 8.14 -22.61 -3.00
CA THR A 104 7.92 -21.28 -3.56
C THR A 104 6.54 -21.18 -4.22
N GLU A 105 6.15 -22.21 -4.99
CA GLU A 105 4.81 -22.28 -5.59
C GLU A 105 3.69 -22.25 -4.55
N ALA A 106 3.84 -22.98 -3.44
CA ALA A 106 2.84 -23.01 -2.36
C ALA A 106 2.70 -21.64 -1.72
N SER A 107 3.80 -20.93 -1.45
CA SER A 107 3.82 -19.58 -0.90
C SER A 107 3.11 -18.58 -1.82
N ILE A 108 3.43 -18.59 -3.12
CA ILE A 108 2.79 -17.68 -4.10
C ILE A 108 1.30 -17.98 -4.22
N ARG A 109 0.88 -19.26 -4.26
CA ARG A 109 -0.54 -19.63 -4.29
C ARG A 109 -1.29 -19.15 -3.05
N GLN A 110 -0.65 -19.22 -1.88
CA GLN A 110 -1.24 -18.68 -0.65
C GLN A 110 -1.42 -17.17 -0.74
N GLN A 111 -0.46 -16.42 -1.29
CA GLN A 111 -0.58 -14.97 -1.48
C GLN A 111 -1.67 -14.62 -2.48
N ILE A 112 -1.78 -15.36 -3.59
CA ILE A 112 -2.89 -15.20 -4.56
C ILE A 112 -4.24 -15.42 -3.88
N ALA A 113 -4.40 -16.47 -3.07
CA ALA A 113 -5.63 -16.75 -2.34
C ALA A 113 -5.98 -15.63 -1.33
N GLN A 114 -5.00 -15.01 -0.69
CA GLN A 114 -5.21 -13.83 0.15
C GLN A 114 -5.71 -12.64 -0.66
N LEU A 115 -5.09 -12.35 -1.83
CA LEU A 115 -5.56 -11.28 -2.73
C LEU A 115 -6.97 -11.53 -3.24
N ASP A 116 -7.31 -12.79 -3.61
CA ASP A 116 -8.67 -13.16 -4.01
C ASP A 116 -9.69 -12.92 -2.90
N SER A 117 -9.33 -13.24 -1.65
CA SER A 117 -10.17 -12.94 -0.48
C SER A 117 -10.40 -11.44 -0.29
N VAL A 118 -9.33 -10.62 -0.45
CA VAL A 118 -9.43 -9.16 -0.35
C VAL A 118 -10.27 -8.58 -1.49
N LEU A 119 -10.10 -9.07 -2.72
CA LEU A 119 -10.90 -8.64 -3.88
C LEU A 119 -12.37 -9.01 -3.75
N ALA A 120 -12.68 -10.15 -3.12
CA ALA A 120 -14.06 -10.57 -2.85
C ALA A 120 -14.74 -9.68 -1.78
N ASP A 121 -13.98 -9.12 -0.85
CA ASP A 121 -14.47 -8.19 0.19
C ASP A 121 -14.52 -6.74 -0.32
N THR A 122 -15.47 -6.47 -1.20
CA THR A 122 -15.65 -5.12 -1.75
C THR A 122 -15.98 -4.06 -0.69
N ALA A 123 -16.67 -4.45 0.39
CA ALA A 123 -16.97 -3.56 1.50
C ALA A 123 -15.71 -3.19 2.28
N GLY A 124 -14.84 -4.16 2.53
CA GLY A 124 -13.54 -3.93 3.17
C GLY A 124 -12.60 -3.06 2.32
N VAL A 125 -12.56 -3.26 1.00
CA VAL A 125 -11.81 -2.38 0.08
C VAL A 125 -12.36 -0.95 0.16
N SER A 126 -13.69 -0.77 0.11
CA SER A 126 -14.33 0.54 0.19
C SER A 126 -14.04 1.24 1.52
N SER A 127 -14.14 0.53 2.64
CA SER A 127 -13.86 1.06 3.97
C SER A 127 -12.41 1.49 4.13
N ARG A 128 -11.46 0.68 3.66
CA ARG A 128 -10.03 1.04 3.67
C ARG A 128 -9.75 2.27 2.81
N THR A 129 -10.31 2.32 1.60
CA THR A 129 -10.16 3.49 0.72
C THR A 129 -10.73 4.76 1.35
N LEU A 130 -11.90 4.66 1.99
CA LEU A 130 -12.48 5.80 2.71
C LEU A 130 -11.57 6.26 3.86
N SER A 131 -11.02 5.33 4.64
CA SER A 131 -10.05 5.66 5.69
C SER A 131 -8.82 6.38 5.14
N GLN A 132 -8.27 5.93 4.01
CA GLN A 132 -7.14 6.59 3.35
C GLN A 132 -7.48 8.01 2.88
N LEU A 133 -8.70 8.22 2.37
CA LEU A 133 -9.15 9.55 1.97
C LEU A 133 -9.34 10.48 3.17
N ILE A 134 -9.84 9.96 4.30
CA ILE A 134 -9.93 10.72 5.56
C ILE A 134 -8.53 11.15 5.99
N ASP A 135 -7.57 10.23 6.03
CA ASP A 135 -6.17 10.54 6.38
C ASP A 135 -5.57 11.59 5.44
N ALA A 136 -5.82 11.46 4.13
CA ALA A 136 -5.33 12.43 3.16
C ALA A 136 -5.88 13.84 3.41
N ARG A 137 -7.15 13.98 3.82
CA ARG A 137 -7.73 15.28 4.20
C ARG A 137 -7.04 15.84 5.46
N LEU A 138 -6.87 15.03 6.50
CA LEU A 138 -6.21 15.44 7.74
C LEU A 138 -4.76 15.87 7.48
N ILE A 139 -4.02 15.08 6.71
CA ILE A 139 -2.65 15.38 6.30
C ILE A 139 -2.58 16.70 5.53
N ARG A 140 -3.50 16.94 4.59
CA ARG A 140 -3.57 18.19 3.83
C ARG A 140 -3.84 19.38 4.75
N HIS A 141 -4.82 19.28 5.65
CA HIS A 141 -5.17 20.35 6.57
C HIS A 141 -3.96 20.71 7.45
N GLU A 142 -3.30 19.73 8.04
CA GLU A 142 -2.11 19.96 8.88
C GLU A 142 -0.93 20.52 8.08
N ALA A 143 -0.67 19.98 6.88
CA ALA A 143 0.39 20.50 6.01
C ALA A 143 0.15 21.98 5.67
N GLN A 144 -1.09 22.34 5.32
CA GLN A 144 -1.46 23.71 5.02
C GLN A 144 -1.38 24.61 6.27
N ALA A 145 -1.78 24.13 7.44
CA ALA A 145 -1.65 24.84 8.71
C ALA A 145 -0.18 25.14 9.03
N ARG A 146 0.74 24.25 8.65
CA ARG A 146 2.21 24.46 8.77
C ARG A 146 2.81 25.27 7.61
N GLY A 147 1.97 25.78 6.67
CA GLY A 147 2.45 26.56 5.54
C GLY A 147 3.09 25.74 4.41
N LEU A 148 2.91 24.42 4.40
CA LEU A 148 3.38 23.57 3.30
C LEU A 148 2.38 23.68 2.15
N VAL A 149 2.86 24.09 0.98
CA VAL A 149 2.02 24.30 -0.20
C VAL A 149 2.48 23.38 -1.32
N VAL A 150 1.55 22.66 -1.92
CA VAL A 150 1.78 21.87 -3.15
C VAL A 150 1.24 22.66 -4.32
N SER A 151 2.09 22.99 -5.29
CA SER A 151 1.72 23.72 -6.51
C SER A 151 1.28 22.77 -7.63
N GLY A 152 0.60 23.33 -8.64
CA GLY A 152 0.28 22.58 -9.86
C GLY A 152 1.53 22.02 -10.56
N ASP A 153 2.61 22.79 -10.57
CA ASP A 153 3.88 22.39 -11.18
C ASP A 153 4.54 21.22 -10.40
N ASP A 154 4.36 21.16 -9.06
CA ASP A 154 4.83 20.01 -8.27
C ASP A 154 4.07 18.74 -8.64
N ILE A 155 2.75 18.87 -8.85
CA ILE A 155 1.90 17.75 -9.26
C ILE A 155 2.29 17.28 -10.66
N ASP A 156 2.48 18.21 -11.61
CA ASP A 156 2.89 17.89 -12.98
C ASP A 156 4.24 17.19 -13.00
N ARG A 157 5.20 17.65 -12.18
CA ARG A 157 6.50 17.02 -12.06
C ARG A 157 6.38 15.62 -11.46
N ALA A 158 5.59 15.43 -10.41
CA ALA A 158 5.39 14.11 -9.81
C ALA A 158 4.76 13.11 -10.80
N ILE A 159 3.83 13.57 -11.64
CA ILE A 159 3.23 12.75 -12.69
C ILE A 159 4.31 12.41 -13.74
N GLN A 160 5.10 13.38 -14.20
CA GLN A 160 6.18 13.17 -15.17
C GLN A 160 7.20 12.15 -14.66
N GLU A 161 7.63 12.28 -13.39
CA GLU A 161 8.54 11.35 -12.74
C GLU A 161 7.96 9.93 -12.66
N ALA A 162 6.66 9.79 -12.38
CA ALA A 162 5.98 8.49 -12.35
C ALA A 162 5.96 7.79 -13.72
N PHE A 163 5.98 8.56 -14.82
CA PHE A 163 6.12 8.06 -16.19
C PHE A 163 7.59 7.89 -16.62
N GLY A 164 8.56 8.19 -15.75
CA GLY A 164 9.98 8.13 -16.08
C GLY A 164 10.46 9.27 -16.98
N PHE A 165 9.67 10.33 -17.11
CA PHE A 165 10.04 11.53 -17.85
C PHE A 165 10.66 12.58 -16.93
N TYR A 166 11.92 12.90 -17.16
CA TYR A 166 12.70 13.87 -16.40
C TYR A 166 13.12 15.02 -17.32
N PRO A 167 12.37 16.13 -17.39
CA PRO A 167 12.67 17.23 -18.31
C PRO A 167 14.05 17.88 -18.06
N ASP A 168 14.50 17.90 -16.81
CA ASP A 168 15.76 18.48 -16.38
C ASP A 168 16.92 17.46 -16.29
N GLY A 169 16.72 16.25 -16.83
CA GLY A 169 17.67 15.12 -16.75
C GLY A 169 17.35 14.16 -15.59
N THR A 170 17.72 12.90 -15.78
CA THR A 170 17.49 11.85 -14.79
C THR A 170 18.18 12.21 -13.48
N PRO A 171 17.48 12.13 -12.32
CA PRO A 171 18.13 12.39 -11.04
C PRO A 171 19.33 11.46 -10.87
N THR A 172 20.51 12.03 -10.67
CA THR A 172 21.68 11.23 -10.29
C THR A 172 21.35 10.57 -8.96
N ALA A 173 21.41 9.24 -8.90
CA ALA A 173 21.24 8.53 -7.63
C ALA A 173 22.16 9.18 -6.59
N ALA A 174 21.58 9.59 -5.46
CA ALA A 174 22.39 10.09 -4.36
C ALA A 174 23.47 9.06 -4.08
N PRO A 175 24.76 9.49 -3.91
CA PRO A 175 25.80 8.53 -3.59
C PRO A 175 25.36 7.79 -2.33
N SER A 176 25.32 6.45 -2.41
CA SER A 176 25.12 5.62 -1.24
C SER A 176 26.05 6.13 -0.15
N PRO A 177 25.60 6.33 1.10
CA PRO A 177 26.47 6.82 2.15
C PRO A 177 27.69 5.91 2.18
N THR A 178 28.85 6.46 1.88
CA THR A 178 30.11 5.76 1.97
C THR A 178 30.23 5.38 3.44
N VAL A 179 30.15 4.09 3.73
CA VAL A 179 30.37 3.59 5.10
C VAL A 179 31.77 4.05 5.45
N ASP A 180 31.85 4.89 6.47
CA ASP A 180 33.13 5.46 6.88
C ASP A 180 34.08 4.27 7.16
N ALA A 181 35.16 4.17 6.41
CA ALA A 181 36.10 3.06 6.47
C ALA A 181 36.66 2.85 7.88
N THR A 182 36.47 3.84 8.78
CA THR A 182 36.87 3.79 10.17
C THR A 182 35.98 2.86 11.02
N LEU A 183 34.70 2.62 10.61
CA LEU A 183 33.80 1.68 11.28
C LEU A 183 33.87 0.27 10.69
N ALA A 184 34.31 0.12 9.43
CA ALA A 184 34.49 -1.19 8.79
C ALA A 184 35.61 -2.05 9.40
N GLY A 185 36.51 -1.46 10.19
CA GLY A 185 37.61 -2.15 10.86
C GLY A 185 37.20 -2.96 12.10
N GLN A 186 35.98 -2.78 12.62
CA GLN A 186 35.54 -3.47 13.85
C GLN A 186 34.52 -4.60 13.63
N ALA A 187 34.00 -4.77 12.41
CA ALA A 187 32.97 -5.75 12.12
C ALA A 187 33.46 -6.99 11.34
N THR A 188 34.75 -7.14 11.11
CA THR A 188 35.28 -8.32 10.39
C THR A 188 36.11 -9.21 11.31
N ALA A 189 35.48 -9.83 12.29
CA ALA A 189 35.96 -11.12 12.79
C ALA A 189 35.50 -12.19 11.80
N THR A 190 36.22 -12.31 10.68
CA THR A 190 36.05 -13.40 9.74
C THR A 190 36.45 -14.67 10.43
N PHE A 191 35.51 -15.55 10.70
CA PHE A 191 35.75 -16.92 11.10
C PHE A 191 36.40 -17.61 9.90
N THR A 192 37.71 -17.80 9.93
CA THR A 192 38.43 -18.66 9.00
C THR A 192 38.28 -20.07 9.53
N PRO A 193 37.63 -21.01 8.80
CA PRO A 193 37.63 -22.41 9.20
C PRO A 193 39.06 -22.94 9.05
N ALA A 194 39.55 -23.59 10.10
CA ALA A 194 40.86 -24.26 10.12
C ALA A 194 40.94 -25.28 9.00
N PRO A 195 42.09 -25.36 8.30
CA PRO A 195 42.27 -26.36 7.26
C PRO A 195 42.41 -27.77 7.87
N SER A 196 41.54 -28.67 7.43
CA SER A 196 41.66 -30.10 7.69
C SER A 196 42.90 -30.64 6.99
N SER A 197 43.83 -31.20 7.77
CA SER A 197 45.04 -31.79 7.29
C SER A 197 44.74 -33.17 6.69
N THR A 198 44.97 -33.35 5.40
CA THR A 198 45.13 -34.68 4.77
C THR A 198 46.54 -34.75 4.17
N PRO A 199 47.34 -35.75 4.51
CA PRO A 199 48.69 -35.86 3.97
C PRO A 199 48.65 -36.54 2.59
N THR A 200 49.29 -35.96 1.61
CA THR A 200 49.68 -36.71 0.41
C THR A 200 51.12 -36.42 0.03
N SER A 201 51.84 -37.54 -0.08
CA SER A 201 53.21 -37.76 -0.40
C SER A 201 53.57 -37.35 -1.83
N GLY A 202 54.74 -36.69 -1.98
CA GLY A 202 55.79 -36.98 -2.95
C GLY A 202 55.59 -36.58 -4.41
N ALA A 203 56.38 -35.66 -4.88
CA ALA A 203 57.47 -35.80 -5.84
C ALA A 203 57.80 -34.46 -6.53
N SER A 204 59.05 -34.09 -6.42
CA SER A 204 59.74 -32.96 -7.11
C SER A 204 60.27 -33.44 -8.47
N PRO A 205 61.02 -32.63 -9.21
CA PRO A 205 60.69 -31.41 -10.02
C PRO A 205 61.04 -31.63 -11.50
N THR A 206 60.66 -30.74 -12.37
CA THR A 206 61.58 -30.37 -13.50
C THR A 206 61.11 -29.06 -14.16
N ALA A 207 61.99 -28.10 -14.18
CA ALA A 207 61.87 -26.89 -14.94
C ALA A 207 62.02 -27.18 -16.44
N SER A 208 61.14 -26.57 -17.27
CA SER A 208 61.46 -26.36 -18.66
C SER A 208 60.78 -25.08 -19.12
N ALA A 209 61.58 -24.11 -19.45
CA ALA A 209 61.19 -22.90 -20.09
C ALA A 209 60.79 -23.20 -21.56
N THR A 210 59.61 -22.80 -21.95
CA THR A 210 59.23 -22.79 -23.35
C THR A 210 58.55 -21.46 -23.72
N SER A 211 59.10 -20.85 -24.73
CA SER A 211 58.82 -19.61 -25.34
C SER A 211 57.36 -19.37 -25.71
N THR A 212 56.90 -18.18 -25.36
CA THR A 212 55.61 -17.58 -25.73
C THR A 212 55.51 -17.44 -27.27
N PRO A 213 54.44 -17.90 -27.91
CA PRO A 213 54.11 -17.42 -29.25
C PRO A 213 53.36 -16.10 -29.14
N SER A 214 53.88 -15.08 -29.85
CA SER A 214 53.26 -13.81 -30.10
C SER A 214 51.89 -14.01 -30.79
N SER A 215 50.79 -13.69 -30.14
CA SER A 215 49.45 -13.69 -30.73
C SER A 215 49.29 -12.45 -31.62
N THR A 216 49.19 -12.68 -32.90
CA THR A 216 48.75 -11.70 -33.92
C THR A 216 47.32 -11.26 -33.54
N PRO A 217 47.00 -9.95 -33.51
CA PRO A 217 45.64 -9.52 -33.27
C PRO A 217 44.79 -9.86 -34.50
N THR A 218 43.90 -10.86 -34.33
CA THR A 218 42.84 -11.12 -35.29
C THR A 218 41.84 -10.00 -35.17
N SER A 219 41.75 -9.16 -36.21
CA SER A 219 40.72 -8.17 -36.37
C SER A 219 39.36 -8.85 -36.42
N GLY A 220 38.65 -8.91 -35.28
CA GLY A 220 37.25 -9.32 -35.22
C GLY A 220 36.36 -8.32 -35.96
N PRO A 221 35.19 -8.73 -36.44
CA PRO A 221 34.27 -7.77 -37.08
C PRO A 221 33.96 -6.62 -36.12
N PRO A 222 33.78 -5.39 -36.61
CA PRO A 222 33.46 -4.25 -35.73
C PRO A 222 32.21 -4.59 -34.90
N PRO A 223 32.15 -4.18 -33.62
CA PRO A 223 31.00 -4.43 -32.81
C PRO A 223 29.76 -3.84 -33.49
N SER A 224 28.71 -4.65 -33.62
CA SER A 224 27.42 -4.20 -34.13
C SER A 224 27.02 -2.98 -33.29
N PRO A 225 26.52 -1.89 -33.88
CA PRO A 225 26.11 -0.73 -33.11
C PRO A 225 25.06 -1.18 -32.11
N THR A 226 25.39 -1.05 -30.82
CA THR A 226 24.42 -1.21 -29.75
C THR A 226 23.27 -0.24 -30.04
N PRO A 227 22.02 -0.68 -30.10
CA PRO A 227 20.90 0.23 -30.33
C PRO A 227 20.97 1.32 -29.28
N THR A 228 21.15 2.55 -29.70
CA THR A 228 21.10 3.72 -28.83
C THR A 228 19.67 3.76 -28.26
N ALA A 229 19.52 3.65 -26.93
CA ALA A 229 18.24 3.78 -26.29
C ALA A 229 17.58 5.07 -26.78
N THR A 230 16.40 4.96 -27.37
CA THR A 230 15.64 6.14 -27.81
C THR A 230 15.34 6.98 -26.60
N ALA A 231 15.80 8.23 -26.58
CA ALA A 231 15.52 9.12 -25.44
C ALA A 231 14.00 9.28 -25.28
N TYR A 232 13.51 9.11 -24.04
CA TYR A 232 12.11 9.33 -23.72
C TYR A 232 11.80 10.83 -23.80
N THR A 233 11.17 11.24 -24.89
CA THR A 233 10.93 12.64 -25.22
C THR A 233 9.64 13.17 -24.62
N ARG A 234 9.50 14.50 -24.55
CA ARG A 234 8.25 15.15 -24.15
C ARG A 234 7.05 14.69 -24.99
N ALA A 235 7.22 14.49 -26.28
CA ALA A 235 6.13 14.05 -27.16
C ALA A 235 5.66 12.64 -26.85
N LEU A 236 6.59 11.72 -26.54
CA LEU A 236 6.25 10.35 -26.10
C LEU A 236 5.53 10.38 -24.74
N TYR A 237 6.02 11.17 -23.80
CA TYR A 237 5.33 11.36 -22.52
C TYR A 237 3.90 11.87 -22.69
N ASP A 238 3.70 12.89 -23.54
CA ASP A 238 2.37 13.48 -23.76
C ASP A 238 1.40 12.47 -24.43
N GLU A 239 1.91 11.56 -25.26
CA GLU A 239 1.15 10.48 -25.88
C GLU A 239 0.81 9.38 -24.85
N ASP A 240 1.79 8.91 -24.09
CA ASP A 240 1.60 7.89 -23.04
C ASP A 240 0.64 8.39 -21.96
N TYR A 241 0.80 9.63 -21.52
CA TYR A 241 -0.08 10.21 -20.50
C TYR A 241 -1.53 10.35 -20.99
N ARG A 242 -1.75 10.78 -22.24
CA ARG A 242 -3.09 10.81 -22.84
C ARG A 242 -3.70 9.43 -22.95
N THR A 243 -2.94 8.46 -23.39
CA THR A 243 -3.38 7.06 -23.50
C THR A 243 -3.78 6.53 -22.13
N TYR A 244 -2.95 6.79 -21.12
CA TYR A 244 -3.24 6.41 -19.74
C TYR A 244 -4.52 7.05 -19.20
N LEU A 245 -4.73 8.36 -19.42
CA LEU A 245 -5.95 9.06 -19.01
C LEU A 245 -7.20 8.51 -19.70
N ASP A 246 -7.09 8.21 -20.98
CA ASP A 246 -8.16 7.59 -21.78
C ASP A 246 -8.53 6.22 -21.22
N ASP A 247 -7.55 5.39 -20.87
CA ASP A 247 -7.75 4.08 -20.29
C ASP A 247 -8.36 4.16 -18.89
N MET A 248 -7.83 5.05 -18.04
CA MET A 248 -8.37 5.29 -16.70
C MET A 248 -9.84 5.74 -16.76
N ASN A 249 -10.17 6.63 -17.68
CA ASN A 249 -11.54 7.12 -17.83
C ASN A 249 -12.49 6.07 -18.44
N LYS A 250 -12.07 5.39 -19.52
CA LYS A 250 -12.91 4.42 -20.23
C LYS A 250 -13.15 3.13 -19.42
N ASN A 251 -12.11 2.63 -18.79
CA ASN A 251 -12.14 1.33 -18.14
C ASN A 251 -12.49 1.39 -16.66
N LEU A 252 -12.02 2.42 -15.96
CA LEU A 252 -12.22 2.59 -14.53
C LEU A 252 -13.15 3.75 -14.18
N SER A 253 -13.59 4.55 -15.15
CA SER A 253 -14.35 5.78 -14.92
C SER A 253 -13.66 6.69 -13.88
N VAL A 254 -12.34 6.80 -14.00
CA VAL A 254 -11.50 7.66 -13.16
C VAL A 254 -11.08 8.87 -14.00
N PRO A 255 -11.63 10.04 -13.74
CA PRO A 255 -11.25 11.25 -14.45
C PRO A 255 -9.92 11.82 -13.94
N GLU A 256 -9.28 12.66 -14.74
CA GLU A 256 -7.95 13.23 -14.47
C GLU A 256 -7.89 14.01 -13.13
N ASP A 257 -8.95 14.73 -12.77
CA ASP A 257 -8.99 15.50 -11.52
C ASP A 257 -8.80 14.62 -10.27
N ILE A 258 -9.35 13.41 -10.27
CA ILE A 258 -9.18 12.43 -9.19
C ILE A 258 -7.76 11.85 -9.19
N LEU A 259 -7.19 11.62 -10.37
CA LEU A 259 -5.80 11.16 -10.46
C LEU A 259 -4.83 12.23 -9.94
N ARG A 260 -4.98 13.48 -10.38
CA ARG A 260 -4.16 14.60 -9.92
C ARG A 260 -4.29 14.84 -8.41
N ALA A 261 -5.51 14.72 -7.87
CA ALA A 261 -5.74 14.81 -6.43
C ALA A 261 -4.95 13.73 -5.64
N ARG A 262 -4.79 12.51 -6.18
CA ARG A 262 -3.95 11.47 -5.56
C ARG A 262 -2.48 11.92 -5.46
N TYR A 263 -1.92 12.44 -6.56
CA TYR A 263 -0.53 12.94 -6.56
C TYR A 263 -0.36 14.13 -5.59
N GLU A 264 -1.34 15.01 -5.52
CA GLU A 264 -1.34 16.12 -4.56
C GLU A 264 -1.30 15.60 -3.11
N GLU A 265 -2.14 14.60 -2.79
CA GLU A 265 -2.19 13.95 -1.47
C GLU A 265 -0.86 13.28 -1.11
N ASP A 266 -0.25 12.56 -2.05
CA ASP A 266 1.06 11.91 -1.87
C ASP A 266 2.17 12.94 -1.63
N LEU A 267 2.15 14.08 -2.33
CA LEU A 267 3.08 15.19 -2.11
C LEU A 267 2.89 15.85 -0.75
N TYR A 268 1.65 16.10 -0.30
CA TYR A 268 1.39 16.62 1.03
C TYR A 268 1.86 15.64 2.11
N ARG A 269 1.56 14.35 1.95
CA ARG A 269 2.03 13.30 2.86
C ARG A 269 3.56 13.29 2.94
N LYS A 270 4.25 13.33 1.81
CA LYS A 270 5.71 13.37 1.74
C LYS A 270 6.27 14.58 2.48
N ARG A 271 5.80 15.79 2.15
CA ARG A 271 6.27 17.05 2.77
C ARG A 271 6.00 17.09 4.28
N LEU A 272 4.82 16.66 4.71
CA LEU A 272 4.48 16.63 6.12
C LEU A 272 5.36 15.59 6.85
N ARG A 273 5.55 14.38 6.30
CA ARG A 273 6.43 13.35 6.85
C ARG A 273 7.88 13.87 7.01
N GLU A 274 8.39 14.64 6.05
CA GLU A 274 9.71 15.27 6.14
C GLU A 274 9.81 16.23 7.34
N THR A 275 8.72 16.92 7.71
CA THR A 275 8.73 17.73 8.93
C THR A 275 8.82 16.89 10.21
N PHE A 276 8.19 15.70 10.22
CA PHE A 276 8.34 14.75 11.33
C PHE A 276 9.77 14.22 11.42
N ALA A 277 10.41 13.95 10.28
CA ALA A 277 11.80 13.52 10.25
C ALA A 277 12.75 14.51 10.92
N SER A 278 12.47 15.81 10.84
CA SER A 278 13.27 16.83 11.53
C SER A 278 13.09 16.82 13.06
N GLY A 279 12.00 16.27 13.57
CA GLY A 279 11.69 16.15 15.00
C GLY A 279 12.12 14.83 15.63
N VAL A 280 12.47 13.82 14.85
CA VAL A 280 12.92 12.51 15.35
C VAL A 280 14.42 12.56 15.66
N ALA A 281 14.78 12.15 16.86
CA ALA A 281 16.20 12.05 17.25
C ALA A 281 16.89 10.97 16.41
N ARG A 282 18.11 11.28 15.94
CA ARG A 282 18.95 10.31 15.23
C ARG A 282 19.74 9.40 16.16
N ASP A 283 19.80 9.76 17.44
CA ASP A 283 20.49 9.00 18.46
C ASP A 283 19.46 8.59 19.52
N GLU A 284 19.47 7.31 19.91
CA GLU A 284 18.58 6.78 20.94
C GLU A 284 19.33 5.85 21.91
N GLU A 285 18.79 5.72 23.11
CA GLU A 285 19.27 4.73 24.08
C GLU A 285 18.92 3.33 23.54
N GLN A 286 19.94 2.47 23.38
CA GLN A 286 19.78 1.08 22.98
C GLN A 286 20.39 0.15 24.03
N VAL A 287 19.77 -1.02 24.15
CA VAL A 287 20.23 -2.12 25.00
C VAL A 287 20.66 -3.28 24.12
N TRP A 288 21.82 -3.85 24.43
CA TRP A 288 22.22 -5.16 23.90
C TRP A 288 21.92 -6.22 24.95
N ALA A 289 21.08 -7.19 24.61
CA ALA A 289 20.73 -8.25 25.52
C ALA A 289 20.77 -9.65 24.87
N GLN A 290 20.95 -10.65 25.72
CA GLN A 290 20.70 -12.05 25.41
C GLN A 290 19.53 -12.53 26.25
N HIS A 291 18.74 -13.50 25.74
CA HIS A 291 17.61 -14.02 26.51
C HIS A 291 17.49 -15.54 26.46
N ILE A 292 16.82 -16.08 27.47
CA ILE A 292 16.38 -17.48 27.54
C ILE A 292 14.88 -17.47 27.76
N LEU A 293 14.12 -18.02 26.83
CA LEU A 293 12.66 -18.11 26.90
C LEU A 293 12.24 -19.51 27.30
N VAL A 294 11.38 -19.62 28.31
CA VAL A 294 10.80 -20.90 28.77
C VAL A 294 9.32 -20.78 29.06
N ASN A 295 8.59 -21.91 29.05
CA ASN A 295 7.14 -21.91 29.25
C ASN A 295 6.71 -21.87 30.74
N GLN A 296 7.63 -22.10 31.68
CA GLN A 296 7.31 -22.23 33.09
C GLN A 296 8.24 -21.40 33.97
N GLU A 297 7.68 -20.66 34.90
CA GLU A 297 8.44 -19.82 35.84
C GLU A 297 9.46 -20.60 36.66
N GLY A 298 9.07 -21.78 37.15
CA GLY A 298 9.97 -22.64 37.95
C GLY A 298 11.21 -23.11 37.16
N VAL A 299 11.06 -23.32 35.84
CA VAL A 299 12.20 -23.64 34.95
C VAL A 299 13.13 -22.44 34.83
N ALA A 300 12.58 -21.24 34.67
CA ALA A 300 13.37 -20.01 34.63
C ALA A 300 14.18 -19.81 35.92
N PHE A 301 13.58 -19.98 37.09
CA PHE A 301 14.31 -19.92 38.36
C PHE A 301 15.40 -20.99 38.47
N ALA A 302 15.16 -22.22 38.01
CA ALA A 302 16.18 -23.26 38.01
C ALA A 302 17.38 -22.90 37.12
N ILE A 303 17.12 -22.37 35.93
CA ILE A 303 18.18 -21.89 35.02
C ILE A 303 18.97 -20.73 35.62
N LEU A 304 18.29 -19.74 36.21
CA LEU A 304 18.92 -18.61 36.88
C LEU A 304 19.82 -19.09 38.02
N SER A 305 19.38 -20.08 38.80
CA SER A 305 20.19 -20.68 39.88
C SER A 305 21.46 -21.33 39.33
N ARG A 306 21.38 -22.08 38.22
CA ARG A 306 22.53 -22.73 37.57
C ARG A 306 23.51 -21.69 37.02
N TYR A 307 22.99 -20.62 36.39
CA TYR A 307 23.81 -19.50 35.93
C TYR A 307 24.59 -18.86 37.09
N ARG A 308 23.92 -18.62 38.23
CA ARG A 308 24.56 -18.09 39.43
C ARG A 308 25.60 -19.00 40.05
N GLN A 309 25.53 -20.32 39.79
CA GLN A 309 26.51 -21.32 40.17
C GLN A 309 27.68 -21.40 39.18
N GLY A 310 27.71 -20.57 38.14
CA GLY A 310 28.82 -20.45 37.19
C GLY A 310 28.65 -21.28 35.90
N GLU A 311 27.44 -21.81 35.63
CA GLU A 311 27.21 -22.46 34.35
C GLU A 311 27.12 -21.41 33.23
N ALA A 312 27.70 -21.72 32.08
CA ALA A 312 27.78 -20.79 30.96
C ALA A 312 26.38 -20.43 30.41
N TRP A 313 26.13 -19.14 30.22
CA TRP A 313 24.87 -18.65 29.69
C TRP A 313 24.49 -19.29 28.35
N ASP A 314 25.44 -19.35 27.41
CA ASP A 314 25.21 -19.88 26.07
C ASP A 314 24.82 -21.37 26.11
N ALA A 315 25.40 -22.14 27.01
CA ALA A 315 25.04 -23.56 27.21
C ALA A 315 23.61 -23.70 27.75
N LEU A 316 23.23 -22.82 28.69
CA LEU A 316 21.86 -22.78 29.23
C LEU A 316 20.85 -22.36 28.18
N ALA A 317 21.17 -21.36 27.34
CA ALA A 317 20.32 -20.91 26.24
C ALA A 317 20.10 -22.05 25.23
N ALA A 318 21.18 -22.66 24.75
CA ALA A 318 21.10 -23.79 23.80
C ALA A 318 20.28 -24.96 24.31
N ALA A 319 20.43 -25.26 25.62
CA ALA A 319 19.77 -26.43 26.24
C ALA A 319 18.29 -26.20 26.58
N TYR A 320 17.90 -24.98 26.97
CA TYR A 320 16.63 -24.74 27.62
C TYR A 320 15.74 -23.69 26.92
N SER A 321 16.32 -22.82 26.05
CA SER A 321 15.50 -21.79 25.41
C SER A 321 14.53 -22.40 24.40
N ASN A 322 13.28 -21.97 24.48
CA ASN A 322 12.24 -22.28 23.51
C ASN A 322 12.32 -21.38 22.25
N ASP A 323 13.11 -20.30 22.31
CA ASP A 323 13.35 -19.48 21.12
C ASP A 323 14.40 -20.14 20.22
N THR A 324 13.91 -20.87 19.23
CA THR A 324 14.75 -21.63 18.30
C THR A 324 15.49 -20.73 17.30
N SER A 325 15.13 -19.44 17.22
CA SER A 325 15.75 -18.52 16.25
C SER A 325 17.16 -18.12 16.66
N ASN A 326 17.46 -18.05 17.97
CA ASN A 326 18.71 -17.50 18.50
C ASN A 326 19.35 -18.32 19.63
N LYS A 327 18.70 -19.37 20.15
CA LYS A 327 19.20 -20.16 21.28
C LYS A 327 20.62 -20.72 21.07
N ASP A 328 20.96 -21.13 19.84
CA ASP A 328 22.28 -21.67 19.50
C ASP A 328 23.36 -20.58 19.42
N GLN A 329 22.97 -19.32 19.48
CA GLN A 329 23.80 -18.12 19.56
C GLN A 329 23.73 -17.48 20.96
N GLY A 330 23.40 -18.28 22.00
CA GLY A 330 23.27 -17.79 23.37
C GLY A 330 22.05 -16.91 23.60
N GLY A 331 21.04 -16.96 22.72
CA GLY A 331 19.86 -16.12 22.79
C GLY A 331 20.14 -14.65 22.47
N ASP A 332 21.14 -14.35 21.64
CA ASP A 332 21.55 -12.98 21.30
C ASP A 332 20.48 -12.28 20.48
N LEU A 333 20.07 -11.09 20.97
CA LEU A 333 19.10 -10.20 20.34
C LEU A 333 19.76 -9.00 19.66
N GLY A 334 21.07 -8.82 19.86
CA GLY A 334 21.80 -7.64 19.42
C GLY A 334 21.35 -6.37 20.13
N TRP A 335 21.62 -5.21 19.53
CA TRP A 335 21.19 -3.90 20.01
C TRP A 335 19.76 -3.60 19.58
N PHE A 336 18.92 -3.17 20.52
CA PHE A 336 17.56 -2.74 20.23
C PHE A 336 17.18 -1.51 21.05
N GLY A 337 16.36 -0.65 20.42
CA GLY A 337 15.78 0.53 21.04
C GLY A 337 14.42 0.24 21.69
N ARG A 338 13.79 1.28 22.25
CA ARG A 338 12.45 1.18 22.81
C ARG A 338 11.41 0.94 21.74
N GLY A 339 10.37 0.16 22.06
CA GLY A 339 9.31 -0.23 21.14
C GLY A 339 9.64 -1.44 20.24
N ALA A 340 10.85 -2.00 20.34
CA ALA A 340 11.25 -3.17 19.56
C ALA A 340 10.81 -4.49 20.20
N MET A 341 10.61 -4.52 21.51
CA MET A 341 10.25 -5.70 22.29
C MET A 341 8.91 -5.48 23.00
N VAL A 342 8.32 -6.54 23.52
CA VAL A 342 7.12 -6.42 24.38
C VAL A 342 7.44 -5.65 25.64
N GLU A 343 6.46 -4.89 26.16
CA GLU A 343 6.63 -3.88 27.20
C GLU A 343 7.32 -4.44 28.46
N GLU A 344 6.93 -5.64 28.90
CA GLU A 344 7.49 -6.27 30.10
C GLU A 344 8.96 -6.62 29.93
N PHE A 345 9.33 -7.13 28.74
CA PHE A 345 10.70 -7.45 28.40
C PHE A 345 11.54 -6.19 28.29
N GLU A 346 11.07 -5.18 27.58
CA GLU A 346 11.73 -3.91 27.38
C GLU A 346 11.99 -3.21 28.71
N THR A 347 10.97 -3.08 29.54
CA THR A 347 11.08 -2.46 30.86
C THR A 347 12.17 -3.14 31.69
N ALA A 348 12.22 -4.47 31.71
CA ALA A 348 13.23 -5.22 32.41
C ALA A 348 14.64 -5.01 31.82
N ALA A 349 14.77 -5.09 30.50
CA ALA A 349 16.05 -4.93 29.82
C ALA A 349 16.68 -3.55 30.05
N PHE A 350 15.86 -2.47 29.87
CA PHE A 350 16.33 -1.09 30.05
C PHE A 350 16.59 -0.69 31.49
N SER A 351 15.98 -1.37 32.48
CA SER A 351 16.20 -1.09 33.92
C SER A 351 17.32 -1.91 34.54
N THR A 352 17.82 -2.95 33.86
CA THR A 352 18.82 -3.86 34.43
C THR A 352 20.24 -3.39 34.10
N PRO A 353 21.14 -3.33 35.08
CA PRO A 353 22.53 -2.96 34.86
C PRO A 353 23.25 -3.94 33.90
N VAL A 354 24.26 -3.40 33.20
CA VAL A 354 25.10 -4.21 32.30
C VAL A 354 25.79 -5.34 33.05
N ARG A 355 25.73 -6.54 32.46
CA ARG A 355 26.23 -7.84 32.99
C ARG A 355 25.36 -8.43 34.08
N GLU A 356 24.18 -7.90 34.33
CA GLU A 356 23.21 -8.50 35.23
C GLU A 356 22.09 -9.21 34.46
N VAL A 357 21.39 -10.13 35.15
CA VAL A 357 20.28 -10.88 34.61
C VAL A 357 18.98 -10.40 35.24
N ALA A 358 18.10 -9.86 34.41
CA ALA A 358 16.72 -9.62 34.82
C ALA A 358 15.87 -10.89 34.74
N GLY A 359 14.89 -10.95 35.59
CA GLY A 359 13.86 -12.00 35.52
C GLY A 359 13.89 -13.02 36.65
N PRO A 360 12.95 -13.98 36.59
CA PRO A 360 12.03 -14.28 35.47
C PRO A 360 11.04 -13.15 35.17
N VAL A 361 10.94 -12.75 33.91
CA VAL A 361 9.99 -11.75 33.40
C VAL A 361 8.90 -12.46 32.60
N HIS A 362 7.64 -12.24 32.95
CA HIS A 362 6.51 -12.83 32.25
C HIS A 362 6.09 -11.97 31.06
N SER A 363 5.84 -12.62 29.91
CA SER A 363 5.29 -11.98 28.72
C SER A 363 4.23 -12.90 28.08
N PRO A 364 3.51 -12.47 27.04
CA PRO A 364 2.62 -13.35 26.27
C PRO A 364 3.29 -14.57 25.64
N PHE A 365 4.62 -14.54 25.48
CA PHE A 365 5.40 -15.64 24.90
C PHE A 365 5.91 -16.64 25.94
N GLY A 366 5.88 -16.29 27.24
CA GLY A 366 6.38 -17.13 28.32
C GLY A 366 7.24 -16.35 29.32
N TRP A 367 8.17 -17.05 29.95
CA TRP A 367 9.06 -16.51 30.98
C TRP A 367 10.46 -16.28 30.40
N HIS A 368 10.97 -15.07 30.55
CA HIS A 368 12.27 -14.63 30.05
C HIS A 368 13.28 -14.47 31.20
N LEU A 369 14.49 -14.93 30.96
CA LEU A 369 15.68 -14.45 31.65
C LEU A 369 16.44 -13.57 30.66
N ILE A 370 16.83 -12.35 31.07
CA ILE A 370 17.41 -11.36 30.17
C ILE A 370 18.78 -10.96 30.73
N LEU A 371 19.84 -11.33 30.03
CA LEU A 371 21.21 -10.92 30.36
C LEU A 371 21.55 -9.65 29.57
N VAL A 372 21.71 -8.55 30.25
CA VAL A 372 22.09 -7.26 29.63
C VAL A 372 23.59 -7.22 29.36
N ARG A 373 23.97 -7.00 28.11
CA ARG A 373 25.37 -6.98 27.63
C ARG A 373 25.91 -5.56 27.46
N GLY A 374 25.03 -4.58 27.17
CA GLY A 374 25.40 -3.20 26.97
C GLY A 374 24.24 -2.24 27.06
N HIS A 375 24.53 -0.99 27.42
CA HIS A 375 23.66 0.18 27.33
C HIS A 375 24.45 1.29 26.68
N GLU A 376 23.97 1.80 25.53
CA GLU A 376 24.65 2.89 24.81
C GLU A 376 23.61 3.78 24.12
N THR A 377 23.91 5.07 24.05
CA THR A 377 23.26 5.95 23.09
C THR A 377 23.89 5.71 21.73
N ARG A 378 23.13 5.20 20.79
CA ARG A 378 23.60 4.81 19.46
C ARG A 378 22.87 5.57 18.39
N ARG A 379 23.60 5.91 17.33
CA ARG A 379 23.00 6.51 16.15
C ARG A 379 22.17 5.45 15.42
N LEU A 380 20.91 5.78 15.13
CA LEU A 380 20.04 4.97 14.29
C LEU A 380 20.63 4.84 12.89
N ASP A 381 20.62 3.65 12.35
CA ASP A 381 20.83 3.48 10.91
C ASP A 381 19.67 4.08 10.12
N GLU A 382 19.80 4.20 8.82
CA GLU A 382 18.78 4.86 8.00
C GLU A 382 17.44 4.13 8.07
N THR A 383 17.41 2.79 8.11
CA THR A 383 16.18 1.99 8.21
C THR A 383 15.50 2.21 9.56
N GLN A 384 16.25 2.15 10.65
CA GLN A 384 15.76 2.42 12.01
C GLN A 384 15.20 3.83 12.11
N PHE A 385 15.94 4.82 11.57
CA PHE A 385 15.49 6.21 11.56
C PHE A 385 14.20 6.39 10.77
N GLN A 386 14.09 5.81 9.57
CA GLN A 386 12.87 5.89 8.78
C GLN A 386 11.68 5.21 9.47
N ASN A 387 11.90 4.09 10.14
CA ASN A 387 10.87 3.41 10.95
C ASN A 387 10.41 4.29 12.14
N ALA A 388 11.32 4.98 12.80
CA ALA A 388 10.99 5.91 13.89
C ALA A 388 10.17 7.10 13.37
N VAL A 389 10.52 7.65 12.19
CA VAL A 389 9.74 8.69 11.52
C VAL A 389 8.34 8.19 11.16
N ASP A 390 8.24 6.98 10.60
CA ASP A 390 6.95 6.41 10.22
C ASP A 390 6.06 6.11 11.44
N THR A 391 6.65 5.69 12.53
CA THR A 391 5.95 5.49 13.81
C THR A 391 5.42 6.81 14.35
N ALA A 392 6.26 7.86 14.40
CA ALA A 392 5.85 9.18 14.87
C ALA A 392 4.76 9.80 13.98
N PHE A 393 4.93 9.71 12.67
CA PHE A 393 3.95 10.20 11.70
C PHE A 393 2.64 9.40 11.76
N GLY A 394 2.69 8.07 11.83
CA GLY A 394 1.53 7.19 11.95
C GLY A 394 0.76 7.41 13.25
N GLY A 395 1.47 7.59 14.37
CA GLY A 395 0.89 7.95 15.65
C GLY A 395 0.09 9.27 15.55
N TRP A 396 0.71 10.32 15.02
CA TRP A 396 0.01 11.58 14.78
C TRP A 396 -1.24 11.43 13.88
N VAL A 397 -1.16 10.66 12.78
CA VAL A 397 -2.33 10.41 11.91
C VAL A 397 -3.47 9.73 12.69
N SER A 398 -3.11 8.76 13.55
CA SER A 398 -4.10 8.07 14.40
C SER A 398 -4.77 9.02 15.37
N ASP A 399 -4.02 9.88 16.05
CA ASP A 399 -4.52 10.87 17.00
C ASP A 399 -5.40 11.92 16.28
N ALA A 400 -4.92 12.46 15.17
CA ALA A 400 -5.66 13.41 14.35
C ALA A 400 -7.01 12.83 13.87
N ARG A 401 -7.06 11.52 13.56
CA ARG A 401 -8.30 10.85 13.19
C ARG A 401 -9.28 10.74 14.35
N GLN A 402 -8.79 10.53 15.58
CA GLN A 402 -9.63 10.46 16.78
C GLN A 402 -10.22 11.82 17.15
N GLU A 403 -9.47 12.90 16.93
CA GLU A 403 -9.89 14.27 17.22
C GLU A 403 -10.78 14.86 16.12
N ALA A 404 -10.68 14.37 14.88
CA ALA A 404 -11.40 14.91 13.74
C ALA A 404 -12.91 14.80 13.86
N ILE A 405 -13.62 15.87 13.44
CA ILE A 405 -15.07 15.87 13.33
C ILE A 405 -15.49 15.18 12.05
N LEU A 406 -15.95 13.93 12.17
CA LEU A 406 -16.40 13.12 11.05
C LEU A 406 -17.94 13.14 10.96
N ALA A 407 -18.48 13.74 9.90
CA ALA A 407 -19.91 13.74 9.62
C ALA A 407 -20.22 12.80 8.44
N TYR A 408 -20.74 11.62 8.76
CA TYR A 408 -21.15 10.63 7.75
C TYR A 408 -22.56 10.89 7.25
N ASP A 409 -22.79 10.72 5.96
CA ASP A 409 -24.14 10.70 5.39
C ASP A 409 -24.84 9.38 5.72
N ARG A 410 -25.52 9.34 6.87
CA ARG A 410 -26.21 8.14 7.37
C ARG A 410 -27.33 7.65 6.43
N ALA A 411 -27.91 8.51 5.63
CA ALA A 411 -29.00 8.16 4.71
C ALA A 411 -28.50 7.39 3.47
N LEU A 412 -27.20 7.48 3.17
CA LEU A 412 -26.59 6.94 1.96
C LEU A 412 -25.53 5.87 2.25
N TYR A 413 -25.22 5.60 3.52
CA TYR A 413 -24.25 4.56 3.93
C TYR A 413 -24.89 3.14 3.88
N THR A 414 -25.61 2.87 2.82
CA THR A 414 -25.80 1.50 2.34
C THR A 414 -24.70 1.28 1.31
N PRO A 415 -23.83 0.27 1.47
CA PRO A 415 -22.82 -0.01 0.47
C PRO A 415 -23.55 -0.34 -0.84
N THR A 416 -23.59 0.63 -1.75
CA THR A 416 -24.04 0.37 -3.11
C THR A 416 -23.01 -0.58 -3.71
N PRO A 417 -23.40 -1.75 -4.23
CA PRO A 417 -22.46 -2.63 -4.88
C PRO A 417 -21.76 -1.80 -5.98
N VAL A 418 -20.47 -1.62 -5.82
CA VAL A 418 -19.63 -1.04 -6.87
C VAL A 418 -19.77 -1.96 -8.06
N PRO A 419 -20.16 -1.48 -9.26
CA PRO A 419 -20.23 -2.34 -10.42
C PRO A 419 -18.88 -3.03 -10.56
N THR A 420 -18.90 -4.34 -10.49
CA THR A 420 -17.71 -5.18 -10.66
C THR A 420 -17.06 -4.77 -11.97
N ALA A 421 -15.81 -4.35 -11.92
CA ALA A 421 -15.07 -4.00 -13.12
C ALA A 421 -15.13 -5.18 -14.08
N THR A 422 -15.83 -5.00 -15.18
CA THR A 422 -15.89 -6.00 -16.24
C THR A 422 -14.48 -6.18 -16.74
N ALA A 423 -14.02 -7.41 -16.74
CA ALA A 423 -12.73 -7.94 -17.14
C ALA A 423 -11.64 -6.94 -17.58
N PRO A 424 -10.44 -7.08 -17.04
CA PRO A 424 -9.37 -6.16 -17.30
C PRO A 424 -8.90 -6.29 -18.73
N LEU A 425 -8.50 -5.17 -19.25
CA LEU A 425 -7.69 -5.07 -20.43
C LEU A 425 -6.37 -5.78 -20.21
N ALA A 426 -6.22 -6.90 -20.89
CA ALA A 426 -4.92 -7.36 -21.28
C ALA A 426 -4.37 -6.31 -22.27
N THR A 427 -3.71 -5.27 -21.76
CA THR A 427 -2.78 -4.51 -22.58
C THR A 427 -1.64 -5.46 -22.89
N GLU A 428 -1.66 -6.08 -24.06
CA GLU A 428 -0.45 -6.60 -24.69
C GLU A 428 0.53 -5.42 -24.79
N VAL A 429 1.35 -5.28 -23.76
CA VAL A 429 2.60 -4.51 -23.89
C VAL A 429 3.43 -5.31 -24.88
N GLY A 430 3.43 -4.85 -26.12
CA GLY A 430 4.32 -5.36 -27.16
C GLY A 430 5.74 -5.31 -26.62
N THR A 431 6.27 -6.49 -26.30
CA THR A 431 7.70 -6.68 -26.07
C THR A 431 8.41 -6.27 -27.36
N PRO A 432 9.37 -5.34 -27.31
CA PRO A 432 10.25 -5.14 -28.44
C PRO A 432 11.03 -6.42 -28.64
N THR A 433 10.84 -7.04 -29.78
CA THR A 433 11.63 -8.19 -30.25
C THR A 433 13.08 -7.78 -30.43
N PRO A 434 14.05 -8.65 -30.09
CA PRO A 434 15.48 -8.34 -30.06
C PRO A 434 16.06 -7.95 -31.39
#